data_3953da50cd3690e766df71d76a575b49
#
_entry.id   3953da50cd3690e766df71d76a575b49
#
_cell.length_a   1.000
_cell.length_b   1.000
_cell.length_c   1.000
_cell.angle_alpha   90.00
_cell.angle_beta   90.00
_cell.angle_gamma   90.00
#
_symmetry.space_group_name_H-M   'P 1'
#
loop_
_entity.id
_entity.type
_entity.pdbx_description
1 polymer ?
#
loop_
_entity_poly.entity_id
_entity_poly.type
_entity_poly.pdbx_seq_one_letter_code
_entity_poly.pdbx_strand_id
1 'polypeptide(L)'
;MEQKKEETKFFDFTQVEMEVSFDEKMKVDISKTLGNVIHQNTGDLGLDEIARTIYKEGKVDIPVQYIPAIVEILKMPHSLMAAGGKVAVINMLNQ
;
A
#
# COMPACT_ATOMS: atom_id res chain seq x y z
N MET A 1 -23.00 -25.22 4.41
CA MET A 1 -22.60 -24.12 3.55
C MET A 1 -21.18 -23.69 3.83
N GLU A 2 -20.41 -23.67 2.80
CA GLU A 2 -19.00 -23.35 2.95
C GLU A 2 -18.75 -21.86 2.91
N GLN A 3 -18.11 -21.37 3.93
CA GLN A 3 -17.66 -19.99 3.91
C GLN A 3 -16.26 -19.92 3.32
N LYS A 4 -16.14 -19.24 2.23
CA LYS A 4 -14.83 -18.96 1.68
C LYS A 4 -14.09 -18.06 2.63
N LYS A 5 -13.00 -18.56 3.15
CA LYS A 5 -12.11 -17.74 3.94
C LYS A 5 -11.45 -16.73 3.04
N GLU A 6 -11.56 -15.46 3.38
CA GLU A 6 -10.90 -14.42 2.63
C GLU A 6 -9.40 -14.54 2.82
N GLU A 7 -8.65 -14.61 1.71
CA GLU A 7 -7.21 -14.63 1.78
C GLU A 7 -6.67 -13.23 2.03
N THR A 8 -5.74 -13.12 2.95
CA THR A 8 -5.06 -11.85 3.22
C THR A 8 -3.56 -12.05 3.16
N LYS A 9 -2.86 -10.96 2.90
CA LYS A 9 -1.40 -10.90 2.98
C LYS A 9 -1.01 -9.82 3.97
N PHE A 10 -0.02 -10.11 4.80
CA PHE A 10 0.47 -9.17 5.78
C PHE A 10 1.57 -8.29 5.20
N PHE A 11 1.51 -7.01 5.48
CA PHE A 11 2.51 -6.04 5.04
C PHE A 11 2.90 -5.12 6.19
N ASP A 12 4.18 -4.75 6.23
CA ASP A 12 4.69 -3.75 7.16
C ASP A 12 5.25 -2.60 6.31
N PHE A 13 4.56 -1.47 6.35
CA PHE A 13 4.94 -0.29 5.58
C PHE A 13 5.77 0.71 6.38
N THR A 14 6.20 0.33 7.59
CA THR A 14 7.04 1.20 8.42
C THR A 14 8.52 1.10 8.08
N GLN A 15 8.90 0.04 7.35
CA GLN A 15 10.31 -0.20 7.00
C GLN A 15 10.39 -0.67 5.55
N VAL A 16 9.99 0.20 4.64
CA VAL A 16 10.00 -0.12 3.21
C VAL A 16 11.34 0.30 2.63
N GLU A 17 12.06 -0.65 2.05
CA GLU A 17 13.30 -0.34 1.36
C GLU A 17 12.98 0.25 0.00
N MET A 18 13.39 1.50 -0.20
CA MET A 18 13.10 2.19 -1.44
C MET A 18 14.32 2.96 -1.91
N GLU A 19 14.37 3.20 -3.21
CA GLU A 19 15.41 4.00 -3.81
C GLU A 19 15.10 5.48 -3.59
N VAL A 20 15.92 6.14 -2.77
CA VAL A 20 15.75 7.55 -2.44
C VAL A 20 16.51 8.46 -3.42
N SER A 21 17.52 7.92 -4.06
CA SER A 21 18.21 8.53 -5.19
C SER A 21 18.78 7.38 -6.02
N PHE A 22 19.18 7.68 -7.26
CA PHE A 22 19.80 6.65 -8.08
C PHE A 22 21.02 6.11 -7.33
N ASP A 23 21.13 4.83 -7.16
CA ASP A 23 22.23 4.16 -6.46
C ASP A 23 22.16 4.22 -4.94
N GLU A 24 21.09 4.75 -4.34
CA GLU A 24 20.99 4.80 -2.90
C GLU A 24 19.62 4.32 -2.42
N LYS A 25 19.61 3.31 -1.56
CA LYS A 25 18.38 2.76 -0.97
C LYS A 25 18.37 3.01 0.51
N MET A 26 17.17 3.26 1.06
CA MET A 26 16.95 3.43 2.49
C MET A 26 15.66 2.76 2.90
N LYS A 27 15.58 2.36 4.16
CA LYS A 27 14.32 1.92 4.75
C LYS A 27 13.57 3.15 5.23
N VAL A 28 12.33 3.29 4.78
CA VAL A 28 11.51 4.47 5.05
C VAL A 28 10.15 4.04 5.55
N ASP A 29 9.61 4.77 6.52
CA ASP A 29 8.23 4.60 6.94
C ASP A 29 7.34 5.40 5.99
N ILE A 30 6.62 4.69 5.14
CA ILE A 30 5.72 5.32 4.16
C ILE A 30 4.25 5.13 4.51
N SER A 31 3.98 4.63 5.71
CA SER A 31 2.61 4.28 6.10
C SER A 31 1.65 5.46 6.01
N LYS A 32 2.06 6.63 6.48
CA LYS A 32 1.17 7.80 6.44
C LYS A 32 0.93 8.27 5.01
N THR A 33 1.96 8.31 4.20
CA THR A 33 1.84 8.69 2.80
C THR A 33 0.97 7.70 2.04
N LEU A 34 1.23 6.41 2.21
CA LEU A 34 0.46 5.37 1.53
C LEU A 34 -1.00 5.39 1.95
N GLY A 35 -1.26 5.47 3.25
CA GLY A 35 -2.64 5.54 3.75
C GLY A 35 -3.40 6.71 3.15
N ASN A 36 -2.78 7.89 3.12
CA ASN A 36 -3.41 9.08 2.55
C ASN A 36 -3.64 8.95 1.04
N VAL A 37 -2.69 8.39 0.31
CA VAL A 37 -2.83 8.21 -1.14
C VAL A 37 -4.02 7.31 -1.45
N ILE A 38 -4.16 6.21 -0.73
CA ILE A 38 -5.30 5.31 -0.94
C ILE A 38 -6.60 6.01 -0.56
N HIS A 39 -6.63 6.65 0.60
CA HIS A 39 -7.82 7.35 1.08
C HIS A 39 -8.31 8.39 0.09
N GLN A 40 -7.41 9.14 -0.50
CA GLN A 40 -7.74 10.23 -1.41
C GLN A 40 -8.19 9.76 -2.79
N ASN A 41 -7.95 8.50 -3.11
CA ASN A 41 -8.18 7.98 -4.46
C ASN A 41 -9.16 6.81 -4.51
N THR A 42 -9.79 6.45 -3.41
CA THR A 42 -10.77 5.37 -3.41
C THR A 42 -12.15 5.85 -2.97
N GLY A 43 -13.19 5.27 -3.58
CA GLY A 43 -14.55 5.43 -3.11
C GLY A 43 -15.05 4.19 -2.37
N ASP A 44 -14.21 3.17 -2.22
CA ASP A 44 -14.57 1.93 -1.57
C ASP A 44 -14.32 2.04 -0.07
N LEU A 45 -15.38 1.90 0.74
CA LEU A 45 -15.25 2.04 2.18
C LEU A 45 -14.38 0.95 2.82
N GLY A 46 -14.43 -0.25 2.27
CA GLY A 46 -13.57 -1.34 2.76
C GLY A 46 -12.09 -1.04 2.53
N LEU A 47 -11.77 -0.54 1.35
CA LEU A 47 -10.38 -0.17 1.05
C LEU A 47 -9.95 1.04 1.89
N ASP A 48 -10.86 1.96 2.15
CA ASP A 48 -10.55 3.12 2.98
C ASP A 48 -10.24 2.71 4.42
N GLU A 49 -10.90 1.69 4.95
CA GLU A 49 -10.56 1.17 6.27
C GLU A 49 -9.16 0.58 6.31
N ILE A 50 -8.77 -0.11 5.23
CA ILE A 50 -7.41 -0.63 5.10
C ILE A 50 -6.41 0.55 5.09
N ALA A 51 -6.73 1.61 4.34
CA ALA A 51 -5.89 2.80 4.29
C ALA A 51 -5.73 3.43 5.67
N ARG A 52 -6.80 3.48 6.44
CA ARG A 52 -6.77 4.02 7.80
C ARG A 52 -5.88 3.19 8.72
N THR A 53 -5.96 1.88 8.61
CA THR A 53 -5.11 0.98 9.39
C THR A 53 -3.63 1.18 9.02
N ILE A 54 -3.35 1.31 7.73
CA ILE A 54 -1.98 1.59 7.26
C ILE A 54 -1.48 2.90 7.87
N TYR A 55 -2.30 3.93 7.83
CA TYR A 55 -1.93 5.24 8.36
C TYR A 55 -1.64 5.19 9.86
N LYS A 56 -2.48 4.50 10.61
CA LYS A 56 -2.38 4.49 12.07
C LYS A 56 -1.33 3.52 12.59
N GLU A 57 -1.23 2.35 12.00
CA GLU A 57 -0.40 1.26 12.54
C GLU A 57 0.80 0.92 11.69
N GLY A 58 0.75 1.23 10.41
CA GLY A 58 1.83 0.90 9.49
C GLY A 58 1.88 -0.55 9.08
N LYS A 59 1.27 -1.43 9.84
CA LYS A 59 1.20 -2.87 9.58
C LYS A 59 -0.24 -3.23 9.32
N VAL A 60 -0.48 -4.11 8.36
CA VAL A 60 -1.85 -4.42 7.95
C VAL A 60 -1.93 -5.76 7.25
N ASP A 61 -3.06 -6.45 7.45
CA ASP A 61 -3.44 -7.60 6.64
C ASP A 61 -4.36 -7.10 5.53
N ILE A 62 -3.94 -7.26 4.28
CA ILE A 62 -4.70 -6.78 3.14
C ILE A 62 -5.37 -7.97 2.45
N PRO A 63 -6.71 -7.98 2.33
CA PRO A 63 -7.37 -8.99 1.51
C PRO A 63 -6.84 -8.93 0.08
N VAL A 64 -6.51 -10.11 -0.48
CA VAL A 64 -5.85 -10.15 -1.79
C VAL A 64 -6.71 -9.50 -2.88
N GLN A 65 -8.03 -9.47 -2.69
CA GLN A 65 -8.94 -8.85 -3.66
C GLN A 65 -8.73 -7.33 -3.79
N TYR A 66 -8.16 -6.69 -2.78
CA TYR A 66 -7.89 -5.24 -2.82
C TYR A 66 -6.52 -4.90 -3.39
N ILE A 67 -5.64 -5.88 -3.52
CA ILE A 67 -4.27 -5.62 -4.01
C ILE A 67 -4.27 -4.99 -5.40
N PRO A 68 -5.03 -5.49 -6.38
CA PRO A 68 -5.05 -4.85 -7.70
C PRO A 68 -5.53 -3.40 -7.66
N ALA A 69 -6.50 -3.09 -6.79
CA ALA A 69 -7.00 -1.73 -6.67
C ALA A 69 -5.93 -0.78 -6.12
N ILE A 70 -5.17 -1.24 -5.14
CA ILE A 70 -4.08 -0.44 -4.58
C ILE A 70 -3.00 -0.20 -5.64
N VAL A 71 -2.64 -1.23 -6.39
CA VAL A 71 -1.65 -1.10 -7.46
C VAL A 71 -2.10 -0.08 -8.49
N GLU A 72 -3.38 -0.11 -8.88
CA GLU A 72 -3.91 0.85 -9.85
C GLU A 72 -3.84 2.28 -9.30
N ILE A 73 -4.17 2.49 -8.04
CA ILE A 73 -4.06 3.81 -7.41
C ILE A 73 -2.61 4.31 -7.46
N LEU A 74 -1.67 3.43 -7.17
CA LEU A 74 -0.25 3.82 -7.17
C LEU A 74 0.26 4.14 -8.57
N LYS A 75 -0.33 3.54 -9.60
CA LYS A 75 0.06 3.82 -10.98
C LYS A 75 -0.49 5.14 -11.52
N MET A 76 -1.45 5.74 -10.83
CA MET A 76 -2.03 7.00 -11.28
C MET A 76 -1.00 8.13 -11.19
N PRO A 77 -0.84 8.93 -12.27
CA PRO A 77 0.16 10.01 -12.27
C PRO A 77 -0.08 11.07 -11.20
N HIS A 78 -1.36 11.26 -10.80
CA HIS A 78 -1.71 12.29 -9.83
C HIS A 78 -1.67 11.80 -8.37
N SER A 79 -1.34 10.55 -8.13
CA SER A 79 -1.20 10.10 -6.75
C SER A 79 0.07 10.71 -6.14
N LEU A 80 -0.07 11.23 -4.92
CA LEU A 80 0.98 12.04 -4.29
C LEU A 80 2.01 11.17 -3.56
N MET A 81 2.74 10.38 -4.31
CA MET A 81 3.81 9.55 -3.77
C MET A 81 4.98 9.55 -4.75
N ALA A 82 6.18 9.63 -4.22
CA ALA A 82 7.39 9.59 -5.04
C ALA A 82 7.50 8.27 -5.80
N ALA A 83 8.07 8.32 -7.00
CA ALA A 83 8.20 7.14 -7.87
C ALA A 83 8.91 5.98 -7.17
N GLY A 84 9.96 6.25 -6.41
CA GLY A 84 10.67 5.20 -5.67
C GLY A 84 9.78 4.47 -4.68
N GLY A 85 8.92 5.23 -3.99
CA GLY A 85 7.95 4.64 -3.07
C GLY A 85 6.90 3.81 -3.78
N LYS A 86 6.39 4.32 -4.91
CA LYS A 86 5.41 3.58 -5.71
C LYS A 86 5.95 2.24 -6.17
N VAL A 87 7.15 2.23 -6.71
CA VAL A 87 7.79 1.01 -7.20
C VAL A 87 7.98 0.02 -6.05
N ALA A 88 8.49 0.50 -4.91
CA ALA A 88 8.73 -0.37 -3.76
C ALA A 88 7.44 -1.03 -3.27
N VAL A 89 6.36 -0.26 -3.13
CA VAL A 89 5.08 -0.80 -2.66
C VAL A 89 4.48 -1.77 -3.67
N ILE A 90 4.51 -1.41 -4.96
CA ILE A 90 3.98 -2.30 -6.00
C ILE A 90 4.72 -3.63 -5.98
N ASN A 91 6.04 -3.61 -5.83
CA ASN A 91 6.81 -4.84 -5.75
C ASN A 91 6.44 -5.68 -4.53
N MET A 92 6.22 -5.04 -3.38
CA MET A 92 5.75 -5.75 -2.18
C MET A 92 4.40 -6.41 -2.42
N LEU A 93 3.47 -5.68 -3.04
CA LEU A 93 2.11 -6.18 -3.25
C LEU A 93 2.06 -7.33 -4.24
N ASN A 94 3.01 -7.37 -5.16
CA ASN A 94 3.05 -8.40 -6.21
C ASN A 94 3.86 -9.64 -5.84
N GLN A 95 4.37 -9.70 -4.65
CA GLN A 95 5.13 -10.88 -4.19
C GLN A 95 4.24 -12.03 -3.81
#